data_0073ac39d4bce1861f7e2142b7b4d3fa
#
_entry.id   0073ac39d4bce1861f7e2142b7b4d3fa
#
_cell.length_a   1.000
_cell.length_b   1.000
_cell.length_c   1.000
_cell.angle_alpha   90.00
_cell.angle_beta   90.00
_cell.angle_gamma   90.00
#
_symmetry.space_group_name_H-M   'P 1'
#
loop_
_entity.id
_entity.type
_entity.pdbx_description
1 polymer ?
#
loop_
_entity_poly.entity_id
_entity_poly.type
_entity_poly.pdbx_seq_one_letter_code
_entity_poly.pdbx_strand_id
1 'polypeptide(L)'
;MILLDQPEYSFLKTNPHLGKNIIFLTYGGSYAYGTNVESSDIDIRGCTLNSKADLLGMGDFEQVVDTETDTTVYGFNKLLGLLINCNPNTIELLGCKPEHYFVLTPIGRQLLDQRKMFLSRRAVNSFGGYAGQQLRRLENALAHDAYPAQAKERHIMGSCENAMYSFPE
;
A
#
# COMPACT_ATOMS: atom_id res chain seq x y z
N MET A 1 3.94 0.88 -26.10
CA MET A 1 3.25 2.04 -25.49
C MET A 1 3.55 1.93 -24.00
N ILE A 2 4.17 2.96 -23.42
CA ILE A 2 4.51 2.91 -22.00
C ILE A 2 3.19 3.02 -21.23
N LEU A 3 2.96 2.16 -20.23
CA LEU A 3 1.72 2.10 -19.43
C LEU A 3 1.26 3.51 -18.98
N LEU A 4 2.18 4.32 -18.46
CA LEU A 4 1.90 5.66 -17.93
C LEU A 4 1.55 6.72 -19.02
N ASP A 5 1.62 6.38 -20.29
CA ASP A 5 1.21 7.29 -21.38
C ASP A 5 -0.27 7.10 -21.79
N GLN A 6 -0.96 6.14 -21.16
CA GLN A 6 -2.39 5.95 -21.37
C GLN A 6 -3.18 7.10 -20.73
N PRO A 7 -4.33 7.50 -21.31
CA PRO A 7 -5.13 8.65 -20.84
C PRO A 7 -5.54 8.57 -19.37
N GLU A 8 -5.80 7.36 -18.87
CA GLU A 8 -6.21 7.08 -17.48
C GLU A 8 -5.15 7.48 -16.46
N TYR A 9 -3.85 7.49 -16.85
CA TYR A 9 -2.74 7.93 -15.98
C TYR A 9 -2.39 9.41 -16.15
N SER A 10 -3.19 10.19 -16.89
CA SER A 10 -2.93 11.63 -17.13
C SER A 10 -2.84 12.44 -15.83
N PHE A 11 -3.56 12.04 -14.78
CA PHE A 11 -3.52 12.66 -13.46
C PHE A 11 -2.12 12.65 -12.83
N LEU A 12 -1.29 11.68 -13.15
CA LEU A 12 0.10 11.64 -12.68
C LEU A 12 0.91 12.85 -13.17
N LYS A 13 0.52 13.46 -14.28
CA LYS A 13 1.16 14.66 -14.87
C LYS A 13 0.45 15.94 -14.50
N THR A 14 -0.89 15.91 -14.31
CA THR A 14 -1.74 17.11 -14.14
C THR A 14 -2.04 17.47 -12.69
N ASN A 15 -1.99 16.49 -11.77
CA ASN A 15 -2.22 16.75 -10.36
C ASN A 15 -1.11 17.63 -9.77
N PRO A 16 -1.44 18.69 -9.03
CA PRO A 16 -0.47 19.67 -8.53
C PRO A 16 0.55 19.10 -7.52
N HIS A 17 0.22 18.00 -6.85
CA HIS A 17 1.13 17.32 -5.92
C HIS A 17 2.04 16.28 -6.59
N LEU A 18 1.77 15.95 -7.86
CA LEU A 18 2.48 14.91 -8.62
C LEU A 18 3.41 15.50 -9.68
N GLY A 19 3.41 14.95 -10.88
CA GLY A 19 4.24 15.40 -12.00
C GLY A 19 5.74 15.27 -11.67
N LYS A 20 6.45 16.39 -11.78
CA LYS A 20 7.90 16.46 -11.52
C LYS A 20 8.31 16.21 -10.06
N ASN A 21 7.36 16.22 -9.13
CA ASN A 21 7.60 15.99 -7.71
C ASN A 21 7.65 14.50 -7.37
N ILE A 22 7.20 13.62 -8.27
CA ILE A 22 7.27 12.18 -8.08
C ILE A 22 8.73 11.74 -8.01
N ILE A 23 9.12 11.06 -6.93
CA ILE A 23 10.49 10.57 -6.73
C ILE A 23 10.66 9.11 -7.13
N PHE A 24 9.64 8.30 -7.02
CA PHE A 24 9.55 6.99 -7.65
C PHE A 24 8.11 6.57 -7.89
N LEU A 25 7.90 5.72 -8.91
CA LEU A 25 6.70 4.95 -9.18
C LEU A 25 7.12 3.51 -9.48
N THR A 26 6.40 2.55 -8.92
CA THR A 26 6.68 1.13 -9.11
C THR A 26 5.38 0.33 -9.18
N TYR A 27 5.47 -0.90 -9.66
CA TYR A 27 4.40 -1.86 -9.47
C TYR A 27 4.17 -2.12 -7.98
N GLY A 28 2.90 -2.37 -7.62
CA GLY A 28 2.47 -2.96 -6.37
C GLY A 28 1.91 -4.37 -6.59
N GLY A 29 1.33 -4.95 -5.54
CA GLY A 29 0.57 -6.19 -5.61
C GLY A 29 1.23 -7.35 -6.34
N SER A 30 0.46 -8.09 -7.10
CA SER A 30 0.88 -9.32 -7.78
C SER A 30 2.04 -9.11 -8.76
N TYR A 31 2.07 -7.98 -9.46
CA TYR A 31 3.15 -7.64 -10.39
C TYR A 31 4.48 -7.41 -9.67
N ALA A 32 4.46 -6.76 -8.51
CA ALA A 32 5.68 -6.55 -7.71
C ALA A 32 6.27 -7.87 -7.21
N TYR A 33 5.41 -8.85 -6.89
CA TYR A 33 5.82 -10.18 -6.40
C TYR A 33 6.12 -11.19 -7.50
N GLY A 34 5.73 -10.91 -8.76
CA GLY A 34 5.84 -11.86 -9.87
C GLY A 34 4.84 -13.02 -9.75
N THR A 35 3.72 -12.80 -9.08
CA THR A 35 2.61 -13.76 -8.91
C THR A 35 1.40 -13.42 -9.78
N ASN A 36 1.55 -12.40 -10.65
CA ASN A 36 0.50 -11.97 -11.55
C ASN A 36 0.13 -13.04 -12.58
N VAL A 37 -1.15 -13.11 -12.88
CA VAL A 37 -1.73 -13.89 -13.98
C VAL A 37 -2.29 -12.93 -15.03
N GLU A 38 -2.73 -13.44 -16.17
CA GLU A 38 -3.22 -12.63 -17.30
C GLU A 38 -4.39 -11.70 -16.94
N SER A 39 -5.20 -12.11 -15.95
CA SER A 39 -6.35 -11.34 -15.44
C SER A 39 -6.02 -10.47 -14.21
N SER A 40 -4.74 -10.37 -13.83
CA SER A 40 -4.37 -9.58 -12.65
C SER A 40 -4.43 -8.09 -12.93
N ASP A 41 -5.02 -7.32 -12.02
CA ASP A 41 -5.03 -5.87 -12.05
C ASP A 41 -3.61 -5.31 -11.84
N ILE A 42 -3.35 -4.16 -12.45
CA ILE A 42 -2.06 -3.48 -12.32
C ILE A 42 -2.18 -2.45 -11.20
N ASP A 43 -1.52 -2.73 -10.09
CA ASP A 43 -1.35 -1.80 -8.98
C ASP A 43 -0.15 -0.89 -9.23
N ILE A 44 -0.30 0.42 -9.06
CA ILE A 44 0.82 1.36 -9.08
C ILE A 44 0.95 2.03 -7.71
N ARG A 45 2.16 2.01 -7.20
CA ARG A 45 2.50 2.62 -5.92
C ARG A 45 3.69 3.55 -6.10
N GLY A 46 3.71 4.64 -5.35
CA GLY A 46 4.81 5.58 -5.49
C GLY A 46 4.90 6.60 -4.37
N CYS A 47 5.83 7.52 -4.55
CA CYS A 47 6.08 8.61 -3.62
C CYS A 47 6.34 9.91 -4.37
N THR A 48 5.82 10.99 -3.83
CA THR A 48 6.02 12.37 -4.29
C THR A 48 6.55 13.24 -3.15
N LEU A 49 7.34 14.26 -3.48
CA LEU A 49 7.80 15.24 -2.49
C LEU A 49 6.65 16.13 -2.04
N ASN A 50 6.59 16.38 -0.75
CA ASN A 50 5.70 17.40 -0.19
C ASN A 50 6.14 18.80 -0.61
N SER A 51 5.18 19.71 -0.74
CA SER A 51 5.47 21.12 -0.97
C SER A 51 6.09 21.78 0.27
N LYS A 52 6.68 22.97 0.11
CA LYS A 52 7.17 23.74 1.26
C LYS A 52 6.04 24.08 2.24
N ALA A 53 4.82 24.33 1.73
CA ALA A 53 3.65 24.62 2.55
C ALA A 53 3.28 23.41 3.43
N ASP A 54 3.28 22.21 2.85
CA ASP A 54 3.00 20.97 3.59
C ASP A 54 4.06 20.72 4.67
N LEU A 55 5.34 20.96 4.35
CA LEU A 55 6.45 20.78 5.31
C LEU A 55 6.41 21.80 6.47
N LEU A 56 5.88 22.99 6.23
CA LEU A 56 5.73 24.04 7.24
C LEU A 56 4.40 23.97 8.00
N GLY A 57 3.58 22.94 7.76
CA GLY A 57 2.29 22.74 8.42
C GLY A 57 1.18 23.68 7.90
N MET A 58 1.36 24.29 6.72
CA MET A 58 0.36 25.11 6.05
C MET A 58 -0.49 24.31 5.08
N GLY A 59 -0.15 23.05 4.83
CA GLY A 59 -0.88 22.09 4.01
C GLY A 59 -0.94 20.74 4.72
N ASP A 60 -1.89 19.90 4.30
CA ASP A 60 -2.13 18.58 4.89
C ASP A 60 -2.18 17.52 3.78
N PHE A 61 -1.18 17.55 2.91
CA PHE A 61 -1.10 16.59 1.82
C PHE A 61 -0.47 15.27 2.30
N GLU A 62 -1.27 14.20 2.29
CA GLU A 62 -0.82 12.86 2.66
C GLU A 62 -0.57 11.95 1.46
N GLN A 63 -1.50 11.90 0.51
CA GLN A 63 -1.42 10.99 -0.65
C GLN A 63 -2.43 11.36 -1.75
N VAL A 64 -2.18 10.87 -2.96
CA VAL A 64 -3.16 10.81 -4.05
C VAL A 64 -3.55 9.35 -4.24
N VAL A 65 -4.85 9.07 -4.29
CA VAL A 65 -5.40 7.75 -4.58
C VAL A 65 -6.30 7.87 -5.81
N ASP A 66 -6.05 7.04 -6.80
CA ASP A 66 -6.90 6.86 -7.95
C ASP A 66 -7.41 5.42 -7.96
N THR A 67 -8.73 5.26 -7.83
CA THR A 67 -9.37 3.95 -7.71
C THR A 67 -9.62 3.28 -9.05
N GLU A 68 -9.64 4.03 -10.14
CA GLU A 68 -9.84 3.49 -11.49
C GLU A 68 -8.61 2.73 -11.96
N THR A 69 -7.42 3.25 -11.64
CA THR A 69 -6.13 2.65 -12.01
C THR A 69 -5.43 1.93 -10.86
N ASP A 70 -6.09 1.78 -9.71
CA ASP A 70 -5.51 1.29 -8.45
C ASP A 70 -4.12 1.89 -8.17
N THR A 71 -4.03 3.21 -8.33
CA THR A 71 -2.79 3.94 -8.13
C THR A 71 -2.81 4.68 -6.80
N THR A 72 -1.77 4.49 -5.98
CA THR A 72 -1.56 5.27 -4.74
C THR A 72 -0.17 5.89 -4.74
N VAL A 73 -0.11 7.21 -4.64
CA VAL A 73 1.15 7.97 -4.55
C VAL A 73 1.18 8.70 -3.21
N TYR A 74 2.04 8.24 -2.33
CA TYR A 74 2.21 8.82 -0.99
C TYR A 74 2.99 10.12 -1.04
N GLY A 75 2.60 11.10 -0.24
CA GLY A 75 3.48 12.21 0.12
C GLY A 75 4.68 11.69 0.92
N PHE A 76 5.85 12.31 0.76
CA PHE A 76 7.10 11.85 1.37
C PHE A 76 7.01 11.74 2.89
N ASN A 77 6.38 12.73 3.55
CA ASN A 77 6.17 12.69 5.02
C ASN A 77 5.33 11.50 5.46
N LYS A 78 4.24 11.22 4.73
CA LYS A 78 3.37 10.06 5.00
C LYS A 78 4.12 8.76 4.82
N LEU A 79 4.84 8.63 3.70
CA LEU A 79 5.64 7.44 3.41
C LEU A 79 6.67 7.18 4.50
N LEU A 80 7.43 8.21 4.93
CA LEU A 80 8.41 8.07 6.00
C LEU A 80 7.77 7.64 7.32
N GLY A 81 6.62 8.20 7.68
CA GLY A 81 5.87 7.80 8.87
C GLY A 81 5.47 6.32 8.83
N LEU A 82 4.99 5.84 7.68
CA LEU A 82 4.65 4.43 7.48
C LEU A 82 5.89 3.51 7.52
N LEU A 83 7.00 3.92 6.91
CA LEU A 83 8.27 3.18 6.91
C LEU A 83 8.86 3.07 8.33
N ILE A 84 8.87 4.16 9.10
CA ILE A 84 9.34 4.17 10.50
C ILE A 84 8.51 3.20 11.38
N ASN A 85 7.22 3.07 11.08
CA ASN A 85 6.34 2.12 11.76
C ASN A 85 6.41 0.70 11.16
N CYS A 86 7.30 0.46 10.20
CA CYS A 86 7.47 -0.82 9.51
C CYS A 86 6.14 -1.33 8.93
N ASN A 87 5.34 -0.44 8.31
CA ASN A 87 4.12 -0.85 7.63
C ASN A 87 4.48 -1.81 6.48
N PRO A 88 3.92 -3.04 6.45
CA PRO A 88 4.29 -4.04 5.46
C PRO A 88 4.18 -3.54 4.03
N ASN A 89 3.04 -2.94 3.66
CA ASN A 89 2.77 -2.48 2.29
C ASN A 89 3.77 -1.43 1.81
N THR A 90 4.34 -0.61 2.71
CA THR A 90 5.32 0.43 2.33
C THR A 90 6.76 -0.07 2.39
N ILE A 91 7.08 -0.97 3.30
CA ILE A 91 8.40 -1.63 3.32
C ILE A 91 8.63 -2.43 2.03
N GLU A 92 7.59 -3.12 1.54
CA GLU A 92 7.64 -3.91 0.31
C GLU A 92 7.96 -3.06 -0.92
N LEU A 93 7.47 -1.82 -0.99
CA LEU A 93 7.77 -0.90 -2.10
C LEU A 93 9.27 -0.61 -2.26
N LEU A 94 10.01 -0.63 -1.16
CA LEU A 94 11.46 -0.43 -1.18
C LEU A 94 12.23 -1.69 -1.60
N GLY A 95 11.53 -2.83 -1.66
CA GLY A 95 12.08 -4.14 -2.06
C GLY A 95 11.79 -4.54 -3.51
N CYS A 96 11.10 -3.72 -4.28
CA CYS A 96 10.78 -4.01 -5.68
C CYS A 96 12.06 -4.14 -6.52
N LYS A 97 11.98 -4.96 -7.59
CA LYS A 97 13.10 -5.13 -8.52
C LYS A 97 13.36 -3.83 -9.30
N PRO A 98 14.61 -3.57 -9.73
CA PRO A 98 14.94 -2.36 -10.47
C PRO A 98 14.09 -2.13 -11.73
N GLU A 99 13.74 -3.20 -12.43
CA GLU A 99 12.90 -3.18 -13.64
C GLU A 99 11.43 -2.85 -13.38
N HIS A 100 10.98 -2.89 -12.14
CA HIS A 100 9.61 -2.57 -11.76
C HIS A 100 9.36 -1.07 -11.59
N TYR A 101 10.42 -0.26 -11.57
CA TYR A 101 10.29 1.18 -11.39
C TYR A 101 10.05 1.88 -12.73
N PHE A 102 8.88 2.50 -12.89
CA PHE A 102 8.54 3.37 -14.02
C PHE A 102 9.25 4.73 -13.95
N VAL A 103 9.36 5.25 -12.72
CA VAL A 103 10.07 6.49 -12.41
C VAL A 103 10.97 6.22 -11.22
N LEU A 104 12.22 6.65 -11.31
CA LEU A 104 13.15 6.60 -10.20
C LEU A 104 14.15 7.76 -10.33
N THR A 105 13.92 8.79 -9.54
CA THR A 105 14.79 9.97 -9.48
C THR A 105 16.02 9.70 -8.58
N PRO A 106 17.05 10.58 -8.62
CA PRO A 106 18.18 10.47 -7.70
C PRO A 106 17.79 10.46 -6.23
N ILE A 107 16.76 11.23 -5.83
CA ILE A 107 16.23 11.25 -4.47
C ILE A 107 15.57 9.91 -4.13
N GLY A 108 14.73 9.39 -5.03
CA GLY A 108 14.13 8.07 -4.87
C GLY A 108 15.20 6.98 -4.72
N ARG A 109 16.28 7.04 -5.50
CA ARG A 109 17.40 6.11 -5.41
C ARG A 109 18.10 6.19 -4.06
N GLN A 110 18.38 7.38 -3.55
CA GLN A 110 18.95 7.54 -2.20
C GLN A 110 18.08 6.91 -1.12
N LEU A 111 16.76 7.05 -1.21
CA LEU A 111 15.83 6.40 -0.30
C LEU A 111 15.96 4.87 -0.37
N LEU A 112 15.99 4.32 -1.59
CA LEU A 112 16.14 2.87 -1.80
C LEU A 112 17.49 2.34 -1.31
N ASP A 113 18.57 3.09 -1.49
CA ASP A 113 19.91 2.71 -1.02
C ASP A 113 19.96 2.61 0.52
N GLN A 114 19.18 3.46 1.20
CA GLN A 114 19.07 3.48 2.66
C GLN A 114 17.93 2.60 3.21
N ARG A 115 17.25 1.80 2.38
CA ARG A 115 16.03 1.05 2.76
C ARG A 115 16.20 0.17 4.00
N LYS A 116 17.39 -0.35 4.25
CA LYS A 116 17.66 -1.23 5.40
C LYS A 116 17.49 -0.51 6.74
N MET A 117 17.64 0.82 6.80
CA MET A 117 17.48 1.58 8.03
C MET A 117 16.04 1.55 8.57
N PHE A 118 15.06 1.29 7.70
CA PHE A 118 13.66 1.19 8.09
C PHE A 118 13.28 -0.17 8.69
N LEU A 119 14.15 -1.20 8.54
CA LEU A 119 13.92 -2.53 9.11
C LEU A 119 14.32 -2.55 10.59
N SER A 120 13.44 -2.16 11.45
CA SER A 120 13.62 -2.21 12.90
C SER A 120 12.94 -3.44 13.52
N ARG A 121 13.12 -3.65 14.86
CA ARG A 121 12.41 -4.71 15.60
C ARG A 121 10.89 -4.60 15.52
N ARG A 122 10.35 -3.42 15.21
CA ARG A 122 8.91 -3.22 14.95
C ARG A 122 8.41 -4.09 13.78
N ALA A 123 9.28 -4.38 12.81
CA ALA A 123 8.92 -5.22 11.67
C ALA A 123 8.38 -6.59 12.11
N VAL A 124 8.96 -7.20 13.14
CA VAL A 124 8.50 -8.49 13.66
C VAL A 124 7.03 -8.45 14.07
N ASN A 125 6.63 -7.40 14.81
CA ASN A 125 5.24 -7.24 15.27
C ASN A 125 4.31 -6.84 14.11
N SER A 126 4.76 -5.91 13.27
CA SER A 126 3.98 -5.39 12.14
C SER A 126 3.68 -6.48 11.12
N PHE A 127 4.72 -7.20 10.68
CA PHE A 127 4.55 -8.28 9.71
C PHE A 127 3.86 -9.50 10.33
N GLY A 128 4.14 -9.83 11.59
CA GLY A 128 3.44 -10.90 12.31
C GLY A 128 1.95 -10.61 12.45
N GLY A 129 1.58 -9.38 12.81
CA GLY A 129 0.18 -8.94 12.88
C GLY A 129 -0.49 -8.98 11.50
N TYR A 130 0.19 -8.50 10.46
CA TYR A 130 -0.31 -8.55 9.08
C TYR A 130 -0.53 -10.00 8.61
N ALA A 131 0.45 -10.89 8.81
CA ALA A 131 0.33 -12.30 8.45
C ALA A 131 -0.85 -12.97 9.19
N GLY A 132 -1.01 -12.69 10.49
CA GLY A 132 -2.15 -13.19 11.26
C GLY A 132 -3.50 -12.69 10.73
N GLN A 133 -3.58 -11.44 10.29
CA GLN A 133 -4.80 -10.92 9.65
C GLN A 133 -5.10 -11.60 8.31
N GLN A 134 -4.07 -11.81 7.48
CA GLN A 134 -4.24 -12.50 6.18
C GLN A 134 -4.67 -13.95 6.39
N LEU A 135 -4.08 -14.65 7.36
CA LEU A 135 -4.48 -16.01 7.71
C LEU A 135 -5.95 -16.08 8.14
N ARG A 136 -6.39 -15.18 9.02
CA ARG A 136 -7.81 -15.11 9.43
C ARG A 136 -8.75 -14.82 8.26
N ARG A 137 -8.34 -13.93 7.32
CA ARG A 137 -9.13 -13.68 6.11
C ARG A 137 -9.27 -14.93 5.25
N LEU A 138 -8.18 -15.69 5.09
CA LEU A 138 -8.18 -16.96 4.35
C LEU A 138 -9.07 -18.00 5.04
N GLU A 139 -8.91 -18.17 6.35
CA GLU A 139 -9.74 -19.08 7.14
C GLU A 139 -11.23 -18.73 7.03
N ASN A 140 -11.58 -17.42 7.11
CA ASN A 140 -12.95 -16.95 6.96
C ASN A 140 -13.49 -17.19 5.53
N ALA A 141 -12.68 -16.99 4.49
CA ALA A 141 -13.08 -17.24 3.11
C ALA A 141 -13.34 -18.74 2.89
N LEU A 142 -12.45 -19.62 3.36
CA LEU A 142 -12.62 -21.07 3.30
C LEU A 142 -13.86 -21.52 4.09
N ALA A 143 -14.06 -20.98 5.28
CA ALA A 143 -15.26 -21.27 6.08
C ALA A 143 -16.54 -20.78 5.36
N HIS A 144 -16.47 -19.59 4.70
CA HIS A 144 -17.59 -19.07 3.94
C HIS A 144 -18.03 -19.99 2.80
N ASP A 145 -17.09 -20.63 2.12
CA ASP A 145 -17.39 -21.54 1.02
C ASP A 145 -17.83 -22.93 1.51
N ALA A 146 -17.38 -23.33 2.71
CA ALA A 146 -17.68 -24.64 3.29
C ALA A 146 -18.98 -24.69 4.10
N TYR A 147 -19.51 -23.53 4.56
CA TYR A 147 -20.69 -23.53 5.47
C TYR A 147 -22.02 -23.36 4.71
N PRO A 148 -23.07 -24.17 5.04
CA PRO A 148 -24.45 -23.90 4.63
C PRO A 148 -24.91 -22.53 5.15
N ALA A 149 -25.86 -21.88 4.44
CA ALA A 149 -26.32 -20.53 4.74
C ALA A 149 -26.73 -20.29 6.21
N GLN A 150 -27.38 -21.28 6.84
CA GLN A 150 -27.81 -21.24 8.25
C GLN A 150 -26.65 -21.29 9.26
N ALA A 151 -25.49 -21.88 8.87
CA ALA A 151 -24.32 -21.90 9.71
C ALA A 151 -23.50 -20.60 9.59
N LYS A 152 -23.62 -19.87 8.45
CA LYS A 152 -23.09 -18.53 8.25
C LYS A 152 -23.66 -17.52 9.24
N GLU A 153 -24.98 -17.47 9.40
CA GLU A 153 -25.64 -16.56 10.35
C GLU A 153 -25.13 -16.78 11.76
N ARG A 154 -25.02 -18.05 12.21
CA ARG A 154 -24.49 -18.39 13.53
C ARG A 154 -23.05 -17.95 13.74
N HIS A 155 -22.22 -18.10 12.71
CA HIS A 155 -20.81 -17.69 12.78
C HIS A 155 -20.67 -16.16 12.83
N ILE A 156 -21.48 -15.43 12.05
CA ILE A 156 -21.54 -13.96 12.05
C ILE A 156 -22.00 -13.46 13.41
N MET A 157 -23.08 -14.05 13.96
CA MET A 157 -23.62 -13.67 15.28
C MET A 157 -22.60 -13.92 16.38
N GLY A 158 -21.94 -15.09 16.41
CA GLY A 158 -20.88 -15.38 17.38
C GLY A 158 -19.67 -14.46 17.26
N SER A 159 -19.32 -14.02 16.04
CA SER A 159 -18.24 -13.04 15.83
C SER A 159 -18.63 -11.64 16.32
N CYS A 160 -19.90 -11.24 16.14
CA CYS A 160 -20.42 -9.98 16.67
C CYS A 160 -20.48 -10.00 18.22
N GLU A 161 -20.95 -11.09 18.82
CA GLU A 161 -20.97 -11.28 20.26
C GLU A 161 -19.55 -11.19 20.86
N ASN A 162 -18.56 -11.87 20.26
CA ASN A 162 -17.17 -11.80 20.71
C ASN A 162 -16.60 -10.38 20.57
N ALA A 163 -16.97 -9.64 19.53
CA ALA A 163 -16.55 -8.25 19.36
C ALA A 163 -17.15 -7.34 20.45
N MET A 164 -18.41 -7.54 20.81
CA MET A 164 -19.09 -6.79 21.90
C MET A 164 -18.43 -7.08 23.26
N TYR A 165 -18.00 -8.31 23.52
CA TYR A 165 -17.26 -8.66 24.75
C TYR A 165 -15.88 -8.04 24.82
N SER A 166 -15.25 -7.75 23.68
CA SER A 166 -13.90 -7.16 23.60
C SER A 166 -13.86 -5.66 23.84
N PHE A 167 -15.02 -4.99 23.84
CA PHE A 167 -15.19 -3.56 24.10
C PHE A 167 -16.29 -3.35 25.16
N PRO A 168 -16.04 -3.66 26.45
CA PRO A 168 -16.97 -3.28 27.50
C PRO A 168 -17.05 -1.74 27.59
N GLU A 169 -18.27 -1.21 27.73
CA GLU A 169 -18.53 0.22 27.92
C GLU A 169 -17.78 0.81 29.12
#